data_8d50c96789ea157313af52c15167fec7
#
_entry.id   8d50c96789ea157313af52c15167fec7
#
_cell.length_a   1.000
_cell.length_b   1.000
_cell.length_c   1.000
_cell.angle_alpha   90.00
_cell.angle_beta   90.00
_cell.angle_gamma   90.00
#
_symmetry.space_group_name_H-M   'P 1'
#
loop_
_entity.id
_entity.type
_entity.pdbx_description
1 polymer ?
#
loop_
_entity_poly.entity_id
_entity_poly.type
_entity_poly.pdbx_seq_one_letter_code
_entity_poly.pdbx_strand_id
1 'polypeptide(L)'
;MAASPMFPLGSVLFPHVAVPLRVFEPRYLTLVGRLLDEVEPGFEFGVVLIERGSEAGGGDQRASVGTMARLVSAAAGADDLLIVGVGTRRFTVERWADEDPYPRAELSTLPDLEWSEALAPLRAEAEEVVRRVIARVAEPQSDAGVELSEDPVAAVWQLAAIAPLGEYDRYTLLRSTSMGGLLRQLIDLTLEAEELWAAEGGV
;
A
#
# COMPACT_ATOMS: atom_id res chain seq x y z
N MET A 1 -18.91 8.28 13.87
CA MET A 1 -17.52 7.93 14.26
C MET A 1 -16.65 9.15 13.99
N ALA A 2 -15.54 9.33 14.73
CA ALA A 2 -14.62 10.44 14.43
C ALA A 2 -13.94 10.19 13.06
N ALA A 3 -13.83 11.26 12.26
CA ALA A 3 -13.16 11.17 10.97
C ALA A 3 -11.64 11.02 11.17
N SER A 4 -11.03 10.02 10.52
CA SER A 4 -9.58 9.75 10.56
C SER A 4 -8.82 10.67 9.62
N PRO A 5 -7.58 11.07 9.95
CA PRO A 5 -6.71 11.80 9.03
C PRO A 5 -6.34 10.91 7.84
N MET A 6 -6.30 11.51 6.64
CA MET A 6 -6.06 10.79 5.38
C MET A 6 -4.89 11.38 4.62
N PHE A 7 -4.14 10.50 3.96
CA PHE A 7 -3.03 10.85 3.08
C PHE A 7 -3.22 10.10 1.74
N PRO A 8 -3.97 10.66 0.78
CA PRO A 8 -4.08 10.10 -0.56
C PRO A 8 -2.74 10.09 -1.27
N LEU A 9 -2.42 8.98 -1.93
CA LEU A 9 -1.15 8.75 -2.64
C LEU A 9 -1.39 8.22 -4.06
N GLY A 10 -0.45 8.43 -4.96
CA GLY A 10 -0.43 7.81 -6.28
C GLY A 10 -0.05 6.31 -6.26
N SER A 11 0.17 5.74 -5.09
CA SER A 11 0.54 4.33 -4.91
C SER A 11 -0.28 3.65 -3.84
N VAL A 12 -0.46 2.33 -4.00
CA VAL A 12 -1.17 1.47 -3.05
C VAL A 12 -0.24 1.08 -1.89
N LEU A 13 -0.72 1.26 -0.66
CA LEU A 13 -0.08 0.72 0.52
C LEU A 13 -0.74 -0.60 0.92
N PHE A 14 0.04 -1.66 1.09
CA PHE A 14 -0.43 -2.92 1.64
C PHE A 14 -0.20 -3.01 3.16
N PRO A 15 -1.00 -3.81 3.89
CA PRO A 15 -0.69 -4.19 5.27
C PRO A 15 0.74 -4.78 5.39
N HIS A 16 1.40 -4.55 6.53
CA HIS A 16 2.76 -5.04 6.84
C HIS A 16 3.87 -4.54 5.89
N VAL A 17 3.60 -3.53 5.08
CA VAL A 17 4.56 -2.93 4.15
C VAL A 17 4.91 -1.52 4.64
N ALA A 18 6.19 -1.19 4.60
CA ALA A 18 6.67 0.16 4.90
C ALA A 18 6.55 1.08 3.68
N VAL A 19 6.14 2.32 3.91
CA VAL A 19 6.10 3.37 2.90
C VAL A 19 6.92 4.56 3.38
N PRO A 20 8.06 4.87 2.73
CA PRO A 20 8.77 6.10 2.94
C PRO A 20 8.07 7.25 2.20
N LEU A 21 7.82 8.36 2.87
CA LEU A 21 7.18 9.52 2.29
C LEU A 21 8.00 10.78 2.55
N ARG A 22 8.11 11.61 1.52
CA ARG A 22 8.65 12.96 1.62
C ARG A 22 7.49 13.94 1.71
N VAL A 23 7.33 14.58 2.86
CA VAL A 23 6.22 15.46 3.17
C VAL A 23 6.69 16.91 3.08
N PHE A 24 6.14 17.66 2.13
CA PHE A 24 6.51 19.07 1.89
C PHE A 24 5.27 20.00 1.77
N GLU A 25 4.07 19.45 1.54
CA GLU A 25 2.87 20.26 1.48
C GLU A 25 2.45 20.71 2.88
N PRO A 26 2.07 22.00 3.07
CA PRO A 26 1.70 22.54 4.38
C PRO A 26 0.60 21.75 5.10
N ARG A 27 -0.41 21.25 4.36
CA ARG A 27 -1.49 20.46 4.93
C ARG A 27 -1.00 19.14 5.53
N TYR A 28 -0.07 18.46 4.86
CA TYR A 28 0.47 17.19 5.35
C TYR A 28 1.57 17.39 6.39
N LEU A 29 2.32 18.49 6.36
CA LEU A 29 3.19 18.90 7.47
C LEU A 29 2.37 19.12 8.74
N THR A 30 1.19 19.74 8.61
CA THR A 30 0.26 19.93 9.74
C THR A 30 -0.29 18.58 10.23
N LEU A 31 -0.64 17.66 9.32
CA LEU A 31 -1.08 16.31 9.69
C LEU A 31 -0.02 15.59 10.51
N VAL A 32 1.22 15.54 10.00
CA VAL A 32 2.34 14.86 10.70
C VAL A 32 2.62 15.53 12.05
N GLY A 33 2.62 16.88 12.12
CA GLY A 33 2.77 17.60 13.37
C GLY A 33 1.72 17.17 14.40
N ARG A 34 0.43 17.11 14.02
CA ARG A 34 -0.65 16.67 14.92
C ARG A 34 -0.55 15.20 15.35
N LEU A 35 -0.01 14.32 14.49
CA LEU A 35 0.30 12.95 14.88
C LEU A 35 1.39 12.89 15.94
N LEU A 36 2.48 13.66 15.75
CA LEU A 36 3.60 13.71 16.70
C LEU A 36 3.24 14.36 18.03
N ASP A 37 2.34 15.36 18.02
CA ASP A 37 1.83 16.03 19.20
C ASP A 37 0.68 15.26 19.89
N GLU A 38 0.39 14.04 19.44
CA GLU A 38 -0.70 13.19 19.95
C GLU A 38 -2.10 13.83 19.88
N VAL A 39 -2.29 14.84 19.05
CA VAL A 39 -3.60 15.45 18.79
C VAL A 39 -4.50 14.51 18.00
N GLU A 40 -3.90 13.76 17.04
CA GLU A 40 -4.56 12.67 16.34
C GLU A 40 -4.22 11.34 17.04
N PRO A 41 -5.20 10.46 17.32
CA PRO A 41 -4.98 9.26 18.10
C PRO A 41 -4.17 8.21 17.35
N GLY A 42 -3.28 7.53 18.05
CA GLY A 42 -2.64 6.27 17.63
C GLY A 42 -1.49 6.41 16.63
N PHE A 43 -1.03 7.63 16.32
CA PHE A 43 0.00 7.87 15.30
C PHE A 43 -0.37 7.28 13.93
N GLU A 44 -1.66 7.24 13.59
CA GLU A 44 -2.17 6.56 12.39
C GLU A 44 -2.84 7.53 11.43
N PHE A 45 -2.67 7.28 10.15
CA PHE A 45 -3.35 7.97 9.06
C PHE A 45 -3.78 6.97 7.97
N GLY A 46 -4.88 7.24 7.29
CA GLY A 46 -5.36 6.39 6.20
C GLY A 46 -4.67 6.72 4.88
N VAL A 47 -4.21 5.70 4.18
CA VAL A 47 -3.67 5.82 2.81
C VAL A 47 -4.67 5.23 1.83
N VAL A 48 -5.02 5.99 0.79
CA VAL A 48 -5.85 5.55 -0.34
C VAL A 48 -5.18 5.91 -1.66
N LEU A 49 -5.41 5.09 -2.68
CA LEU A 49 -4.94 5.37 -4.03
C LEU A 49 -5.70 6.57 -4.63
N ILE A 50 -4.98 7.47 -5.29
CA ILE A 50 -5.54 8.48 -6.20
C ILE A 50 -5.73 7.82 -7.57
N GLU A 51 -6.98 7.59 -7.96
CA GLU A 51 -7.31 6.97 -9.25
C GLU A 51 -7.17 7.94 -10.41
N ARG A 52 -7.50 9.22 -10.18
CA ARG A 52 -7.35 10.32 -11.14
C ARG A 52 -7.03 11.62 -10.41
N GLY A 53 -6.15 12.41 -11.01
CA GLY A 53 -5.72 13.69 -10.46
C GLY A 53 -4.25 13.66 -10.04
N SER A 54 -3.84 14.62 -9.22
CA SER A 54 -2.48 14.77 -8.72
C SER A 54 -2.49 14.66 -7.20
N GLU A 55 -1.43 14.14 -6.62
CA GLU A 55 -1.21 14.15 -5.16
C GLU A 55 -1.18 15.57 -4.61
N ALA A 56 -0.71 16.52 -5.42
CA ALA A 56 -0.64 17.93 -5.06
C ALA A 56 -1.86 18.70 -5.57
N GLY A 57 -2.48 19.51 -4.69
CA GLY A 57 -3.48 20.52 -5.07
C GLY A 57 -4.95 20.16 -4.85
N GLY A 58 -5.30 18.93 -4.50
CA GLY A 58 -6.70 18.52 -4.24
C GLY A 58 -7.55 18.32 -5.50
N GLY A 59 -8.82 17.92 -5.32
CA GLY A 59 -9.75 17.67 -6.43
C GLY A 59 -9.55 16.32 -7.13
N ASP A 60 -8.81 15.43 -6.50
CA ASP A 60 -8.50 14.06 -6.92
C ASP A 60 -9.69 13.11 -6.73
N GLN A 61 -9.80 12.14 -7.61
CA GLN A 61 -10.71 11.01 -7.44
C GLN A 61 -9.98 9.90 -6.69
N ARG A 62 -10.50 9.54 -5.53
CA ARG A 62 -9.86 8.63 -4.56
C ARG A 62 -10.56 7.29 -4.53
N ALA A 63 -9.76 6.23 -4.41
CA ALA A 63 -10.26 4.88 -4.21
C ALA A 63 -11.03 4.74 -2.88
N SER A 64 -11.98 3.79 -2.85
CA SER A 64 -12.82 3.56 -1.67
C SER A 64 -12.21 2.63 -0.65
N VAL A 65 -11.20 1.85 -1.01
CA VAL A 65 -10.48 0.94 -0.10
C VAL A 65 -9.06 1.44 0.09
N GLY A 66 -8.57 1.38 1.31
CA GLY A 66 -7.23 1.81 1.66
C GLY A 66 -6.64 1.02 2.84
N THR A 67 -5.46 1.44 3.25
CA THR A 67 -4.72 0.86 4.38
C THR A 67 -4.37 1.93 5.40
N MET A 68 -4.65 1.66 6.67
CA MET A 68 -4.14 2.50 7.76
C MET A 68 -2.63 2.34 7.86
N ALA A 69 -1.92 3.45 7.90
CA ALA A 69 -0.49 3.50 8.12
C ALA A 69 -0.22 3.99 9.55
N ARG A 70 0.69 3.31 10.24
CA ARG A 70 1.23 3.80 11.52
C ARG A 70 2.55 4.51 11.27
N LEU A 71 2.67 5.74 11.72
CA LEU A 71 3.91 6.49 11.68
C LEU A 71 4.95 5.83 12.62
N VAL A 72 6.08 5.38 12.07
CA VAL A 72 7.14 4.70 12.83
C VAL A 72 8.43 5.50 12.90
N SER A 73 8.60 6.45 11.98
CA SER A 73 9.79 7.33 11.97
C SER A 73 9.43 8.67 11.34
N ALA A 74 10.01 9.74 11.86
CA ALA A 74 9.96 11.07 11.27
C ALA A 74 11.32 11.74 11.45
N ALA A 75 11.86 12.32 10.38
CA ALA A 75 13.12 13.07 10.38
C ALA A 75 12.93 14.39 9.64
N ALA A 76 13.43 15.48 10.23
CA ALA A 76 13.38 16.79 9.59
C ALA A 76 14.44 16.89 8.48
N GLY A 77 14.00 17.29 7.28
CA GLY A 77 14.86 17.79 6.22
C GLY A 77 15.06 19.31 6.31
N ALA A 78 15.55 19.93 5.24
CA ALA A 78 15.74 21.37 5.18
C ALA A 78 14.41 22.14 5.12
N ASP A 79 13.50 21.69 4.24
CA ASP A 79 12.18 22.31 4.00
C ASP A 79 11.06 21.26 3.95
N ASP A 80 11.31 20.02 4.39
CA ASP A 80 10.42 18.88 4.33
C ASP A 80 10.57 17.97 5.55
N LEU A 81 9.71 16.95 5.63
CA LEU A 81 9.84 15.84 6.56
C LEU A 81 9.98 14.54 5.77
N LEU A 82 10.92 13.70 6.17
CA LEU A 82 10.99 12.32 5.73
C LEU A 82 10.33 11.46 6.80
N ILE A 83 9.24 10.79 6.43
CA ILE A 83 8.53 9.90 7.35
C ILE A 83 8.52 8.48 6.82
N VAL A 84 8.37 7.51 7.72
CA VAL A 84 8.08 6.13 7.36
C VAL A 84 6.78 5.73 8.05
N GLY A 85 5.81 5.33 7.25
CA GLY A 85 4.59 4.68 7.69
C GLY A 85 4.66 3.17 7.46
N VAL A 86 4.01 2.37 8.30
CA VAL A 86 3.84 0.93 8.09
C VAL A 86 2.36 0.62 8.00
N GLY A 87 1.95 -0.04 6.93
CA GLY A 87 0.57 -0.48 6.74
C GLY A 87 0.15 -1.45 7.84
N THR A 88 -1.04 -1.24 8.39
CA THR A 88 -1.58 -2.06 9.48
C THR A 88 -2.83 -2.82 9.03
N ARG A 89 -3.98 -2.20 9.02
CA ARG A 89 -5.28 -2.79 8.66
C ARG A 89 -5.89 -2.12 7.45
N ARG A 90 -6.69 -2.85 6.70
CA ARG A 90 -7.46 -2.31 5.58
C ARG A 90 -8.76 -1.66 6.06
N PHE A 91 -9.25 -0.71 5.29
CA PHE A 91 -10.53 -0.05 5.55
C PHE A 91 -11.28 0.28 4.26
N THR A 92 -12.56 0.56 4.40
CA THR A 92 -13.40 1.20 3.38
C THR A 92 -13.70 2.63 3.81
N VAL A 93 -13.65 3.58 2.88
CA VAL A 93 -14.09 4.95 3.08
C VAL A 93 -15.61 4.98 2.98
N GLU A 94 -16.27 5.33 4.09
CA GLU A 94 -17.72 5.50 4.14
C GLU A 94 -18.13 6.89 3.67
N ARG A 95 -17.38 7.91 4.10
CA ARG A 95 -17.65 9.30 3.76
C ARG A 95 -16.42 10.17 3.95
N TRP A 96 -16.12 11.00 2.96
CA TRP A 96 -15.14 12.08 3.10
C TRP A 96 -15.73 13.21 3.91
N ALA A 97 -14.95 13.77 4.83
CA ALA A 97 -15.24 14.98 5.57
C ALA A 97 -14.59 16.20 4.89
N ASP A 98 -14.90 17.41 5.40
CA ASP A 98 -14.28 18.64 4.93
C ASP A 98 -12.76 18.60 5.15
N GLU A 99 -12.02 19.10 4.15
CA GLU A 99 -10.55 19.20 4.19
C GLU A 99 -10.12 20.44 4.95
N ASP A 100 -9.96 20.32 6.27
CA ASP A 100 -9.46 21.42 7.10
C ASP A 100 -8.59 20.90 8.26
N PRO A 101 -7.28 21.06 8.21
CA PRO A 101 -6.42 21.56 7.11
C PRO A 101 -5.96 20.46 6.14
N TYR A 102 -6.29 19.20 6.37
CA TYR A 102 -5.94 18.02 5.56
C TYR A 102 -7.16 17.12 5.35
N PRO A 103 -7.12 16.22 4.36
CA PRO A 103 -8.21 15.28 4.10
C PRO A 103 -8.55 14.43 5.33
N ARG A 104 -9.84 14.23 5.56
CA ARG A 104 -10.37 13.37 6.62
C ARG A 104 -11.52 12.52 6.09
N ALA A 105 -11.69 11.31 6.65
CA ALA A 105 -12.77 10.43 6.25
C ALA A 105 -13.30 9.58 7.42
N GLU A 106 -14.58 9.24 7.37
CA GLU A 106 -15.17 8.20 8.19
C GLU A 106 -14.88 6.85 7.57
N LEU A 107 -14.37 5.91 8.35
CA LEU A 107 -13.84 4.65 7.87
C LEU A 107 -14.53 3.47 8.53
N SER A 108 -14.69 2.37 7.78
CA SER A 108 -15.10 1.06 8.27
C SER A 108 -13.92 0.09 8.10
N THR A 109 -13.52 -0.58 9.18
CA THR A 109 -12.41 -1.56 9.11
C THR A 109 -12.86 -2.80 8.34
N LEU A 110 -12.05 -3.21 7.37
CA LEU A 110 -12.22 -4.47 6.68
C LEU A 110 -11.66 -5.63 7.51
N PRO A 111 -12.26 -6.83 7.45
CA PRO A 111 -11.71 -8.02 8.09
C PRO A 111 -10.30 -8.33 7.60
N ASP A 112 -9.45 -8.83 8.50
CA ASP A 112 -8.16 -9.37 8.14
C ASP A 112 -8.34 -10.64 7.30
N LEU A 113 -7.36 -10.92 6.43
CA LEU A 113 -7.34 -12.16 5.66
C LEU A 113 -6.74 -13.26 6.53
N GLU A 114 -7.50 -14.33 6.73
CA GLU A 114 -7.07 -15.45 7.56
C GLU A 114 -6.13 -16.38 6.79
N TRP A 115 -5.04 -16.76 7.45
CA TRP A 115 -4.11 -17.78 6.97
C TRP A 115 -4.61 -19.18 7.31
N SER A 116 -4.32 -20.11 6.42
CA SER A 116 -4.46 -21.55 6.65
C SER A 116 -3.24 -22.27 6.09
N GLU A 117 -2.72 -23.25 6.80
CA GLU A 117 -1.57 -24.06 6.35
C GLU A 117 -1.84 -24.81 5.03
N ALA A 118 -3.10 -25.03 4.69
CA ALA A 118 -3.48 -25.56 3.38
C ALA A 118 -3.09 -24.63 2.21
N LEU A 119 -2.80 -23.35 2.47
CA LEU A 119 -2.37 -22.37 1.47
C LEU A 119 -0.85 -22.34 1.29
N ALA A 120 -0.07 -23.04 2.10
CA ALA A 120 1.39 -23.02 2.01
C ALA A 120 1.93 -23.40 0.62
N PRO A 121 1.41 -24.42 -0.09
CA PRO A 121 1.84 -24.70 -1.46
C PRO A 121 1.53 -23.57 -2.45
N LEU A 122 0.34 -22.96 -2.33
CA LEU A 122 -0.07 -21.85 -3.20
C LEU A 122 0.79 -20.59 -2.93
N ARG A 123 1.15 -20.32 -1.68
CA ARG A 123 2.09 -19.26 -1.34
C ARG A 123 3.47 -19.49 -1.96
N ALA A 124 3.99 -20.73 -1.86
CA ALA A 124 5.28 -21.08 -2.45
C ALA A 124 5.28 -20.89 -3.98
N GLU A 125 4.21 -21.29 -4.66
CA GLU A 125 4.01 -21.06 -6.09
C GLU A 125 3.98 -19.56 -6.43
N ALA A 126 3.22 -18.75 -5.66
CA ALA A 126 3.16 -17.31 -5.86
C ALA A 126 4.54 -16.66 -5.69
N GLU A 127 5.30 -17.06 -4.67
CA GLU A 127 6.66 -16.56 -4.45
C GLU A 127 7.59 -16.93 -5.61
N GLU A 128 7.55 -18.16 -6.09
CA GLU A 128 8.34 -18.60 -7.26
C GLU A 128 8.02 -17.78 -8.51
N VAL A 129 6.73 -17.59 -8.80
CA VAL A 129 6.28 -16.81 -9.96
C VAL A 129 6.75 -15.36 -9.86
N VAL A 130 6.48 -14.68 -8.73
CA VAL A 130 6.85 -13.28 -8.53
C VAL A 130 8.36 -13.09 -8.66
N ARG A 131 9.17 -13.90 -7.96
CA ARG A 131 10.62 -13.78 -7.99
C ARG A 131 11.20 -14.07 -9.38
N ARG A 132 10.65 -15.05 -10.09
CA ARG A 132 11.04 -15.36 -11.47
C ARG A 132 10.76 -14.17 -12.41
N VAL A 133 9.59 -13.56 -12.29
CA VAL A 133 9.23 -12.42 -13.15
C VAL A 133 10.05 -11.18 -12.79
N ILE A 134 10.25 -10.87 -11.51
CA ILE A 134 11.16 -9.80 -11.10
C ILE A 134 12.54 -9.98 -11.73
N ALA A 135 13.11 -11.17 -11.65
CA ALA A 135 14.43 -11.45 -12.21
C ALA A 135 14.54 -11.24 -13.74
N ARG A 136 13.41 -11.23 -14.46
CA ARG A 136 13.36 -11.00 -15.92
C ARG A 136 13.11 -9.54 -16.29
N VAL A 137 12.24 -8.84 -15.54
CA VAL A 137 11.77 -7.49 -15.90
C VAL A 137 12.51 -6.39 -15.17
N ALA A 138 13.16 -6.70 -14.07
CA ALA A 138 13.82 -5.72 -13.22
C ALA A 138 15.27 -5.46 -13.65
N GLU A 139 15.71 -4.22 -13.53
CA GLU A 139 17.13 -3.90 -13.63
C GLU A 139 17.94 -4.63 -12.53
N PRO A 140 19.27 -4.87 -12.73
CA PRO A 140 20.10 -5.68 -11.82
C PRO A 140 20.14 -5.26 -10.35
N GLN A 141 19.52 -4.17 -9.98
CA GLN A 141 19.48 -3.60 -8.62
C GLN A 141 18.12 -3.77 -7.92
N SER A 142 17.17 -4.45 -8.54
CA SER A 142 15.82 -4.61 -7.99
C SER A 142 15.69 -5.78 -7.02
N ASP A 143 14.75 -5.65 -6.11
CA ASP A 143 14.49 -6.40 -4.88
C ASP A 143 14.21 -7.93 -4.97
N ALA A 144 14.77 -8.64 -5.97
CA ALA A 144 14.63 -10.10 -6.05
C ALA A 144 15.14 -10.86 -4.80
N GLY A 145 15.96 -10.19 -3.98
CA GLY A 145 16.57 -10.74 -2.76
C GLY A 145 15.92 -10.26 -1.44
N VAL A 146 14.79 -9.55 -1.48
CA VAL A 146 14.11 -9.11 -0.26
C VAL A 146 13.65 -10.32 0.55
N GLU A 147 14.08 -10.39 1.81
CA GLU A 147 13.59 -11.38 2.76
C GLU A 147 12.15 -11.04 3.17
N LEU A 148 11.26 -12.01 3.03
CA LEU A 148 9.88 -11.90 3.47
C LEU A 148 9.77 -12.24 4.96
N SER A 149 8.76 -11.71 5.63
CA SER A 149 8.45 -12.01 7.01
C SER A 149 8.24 -13.51 7.25
N GLU A 150 8.58 -13.99 8.44
CA GLU A 150 8.23 -15.34 8.89
C GLU A 150 6.72 -15.50 9.11
N ASP A 151 6.02 -14.41 9.45
CA ASP A 151 4.56 -14.39 9.52
C ASP A 151 3.96 -14.55 8.11
N PRO A 152 3.15 -15.61 7.87
CA PRO A 152 2.67 -15.93 6.54
C PRO A 152 1.73 -14.86 5.96
N VAL A 153 0.95 -14.16 6.78
CA VAL A 153 0.06 -13.08 6.31
C VAL A 153 0.89 -11.88 5.87
N ALA A 154 1.85 -11.47 6.69
CA ALA A 154 2.76 -10.39 6.34
C ALA A 154 3.58 -10.71 5.09
N ALA A 155 4.08 -11.95 4.98
CA ALA A 155 4.84 -12.40 3.82
C ALA A 155 4.05 -12.30 2.51
N VAL A 156 2.76 -12.64 2.50
CA VAL A 156 1.91 -12.53 1.30
C VAL A 156 1.71 -11.07 0.90
N TRP A 157 1.45 -10.17 1.84
CA TRP A 157 1.34 -8.75 1.55
C TRP A 157 2.65 -8.13 1.06
N GLN A 158 3.78 -8.53 1.65
CA GLN A 158 5.11 -8.12 1.21
C GLN A 158 5.41 -8.64 -0.20
N LEU A 159 5.03 -9.90 -0.49
CA LEU A 159 5.17 -10.48 -1.83
C LEU A 159 4.35 -9.69 -2.86
N ALA A 160 3.12 -9.33 -2.54
CA ALA A 160 2.28 -8.47 -3.39
C ALA A 160 2.91 -7.08 -3.62
N ALA A 161 3.61 -6.54 -2.61
CA ALA A 161 4.26 -5.24 -2.70
C ALA A 161 5.49 -5.23 -3.64
N ILE A 162 6.26 -6.32 -3.67
CA ILE A 162 7.43 -6.42 -4.56
C ILE A 162 7.08 -6.91 -5.97
N ALA A 163 5.87 -7.46 -6.19
CA ALA A 163 5.44 -7.90 -7.51
C ALA A 163 5.47 -6.74 -8.52
N PRO A 164 5.93 -6.97 -9.77
CA PRO A 164 6.07 -5.95 -10.80
C PRO A 164 4.71 -5.61 -11.43
N LEU A 165 3.81 -5.09 -10.61
CA LEU A 165 2.42 -4.78 -10.95
C LEU A 165 2.18 -3.26 -10.97
N GLY A 166 1.29 -2.83 -11.85
CA GLY A 166 0.77 -1.47 -11.85
C GLY A 166 -0.15 -1.19 -10.65
N GLU A 167 -0.39 0.10 -10.34
CA GLU A 167 -1.17 0.49 -9.16
C GLU A 167 -2.63 0.03 -9.21
N TYR A 168 -3.21 -0.14 -10.39
CA TYR A 168 -4.56 -0.68 -10.55
C TYR A 168 -4.64 -2.16 -10.14
N ASP A 169 -3.64 -2.96 -10.53
CA ASP A 169 -3.55 -4.38 -10.17
C ASP A 169 -3.26 -4.54 -8.67
N ARG A 170 -2.37 -3.70 -8.13
CA ARG A 170 -2.13 -3.60 -6.68
C ARG A 170 -3.40 -3.26 -5.91
N TYR A 171 -4.19 -2.32 -6.43
CA TYR A 171 -5.49 -1.98 -5.83
C TYR A 171 -6.47 -3.16 -5.88
N THR A 172 -6.47 -3.93 -6.97
CA THR A 172 -7.27 -5.15 -7.08
C THR A 172 -6.88 -6.16 -6.02
N LEU A 173 -5.58 -6.38 -5.79
CA LEU A 173 -5.08 -7.25 -4.73
C LEU A 173 -5.48 -6.74 -3.33
N LEU A 174 -5.39 -5.43 -3.08
CA LEU A 174 -5.76 -4.85 -1.78
C LEU A 174 -7.23 -5.15 -1.41
N ARG A 175 -8.11 -5.25 -2.40
CA ARG A 175 -9.55 -5.52 -2.23
C ARG A 175 -9.88 -7.00 -2.03
N SER A 176 -8.92 -7.90 -2.07
CA SER A 176 -9.16 -9.35 -1.89
C SER A 176 -9.93 -9.63 -0.60
N THR A 177 -10.83 -10.60 -0.66
CA THR A 177 -11.70 -11.00 0.46
C THR A 177 -11.26 -12.29 1.15
N SER A 178 -10.25 -12.98 0.60
CA SER A 178 -9.64 -14.17 1.19
C SER A 178 -8.18 -14.28 0.81
N MET A 179 -7.37 -14.91 1.67
CA MET A 179 -5.95 -15.12 1.44
C MET A 179 -5.70 -16.00 0.20
N GLY A 180 -6.49 -17.04 0.01
CA GLY A 180 -6.38 -17.89 -1.19
C GLY A 180 -6.77 -17.15 -2.49
N GLY A 181 -7.73 -16.23 -2.41
CA GLY A 181 -8.09 -15.35 -3.53
C GLY A 181 -6.96 -14.38 -3.88
N LEU A 182 -6.37 -13.74 -2.87
CA LEU A 182 -5.21 -12.86 -3.02
C LEU A 182 -4.05 -13.58 -3.72
N LEU A 183 -3.68 -14.77 -3.25
CA LEU A 183 -2.57 -15.55 -3.83
C LEU A 183 -2.81 -15.93 -5.29
N ARG A 184 -4.02 -16.38 -5.65
CA ARG A 184 -4.35 -16.69 -7.05
C ARG A 184 -4.31 -15.47 -7.94
N GLN A 185 -4.93 -14.36 -7.51
CA GLN A 185 -4.88 -13.10 -8.26
C GLN A 185 -3.45 -12.59 -8.41
N LEU A 186 -2.61 -12.73 -7.38
CA LEU A 186 -1.20 -12.33 -7.45
C LEU A 186 -0.45 -13.12 -8.53
N ILE A 187 -0.66 -14.45 -8.60
CA ILE A 187 -0.08 -15.30 -9.65
C ILE A 187 -0.56 -14.85 -11.02
N ASP A 188 -1.88 -14.77 -11.21
CA ASP A 188 -2.49 -14.45 -12.50
C ASP A 188 -2.02 -13.09 -13.01
N LEU A 189 -2.11 -12.04 -12.23
CA LEU A 189 -1.70 -10.69 -12.59
C LEU A 189 -0.19 -10.60 -12.87
N THR A 190 0.63 -11.36 -12.13
CA THR A 190 2.08 -11.36 -12.35
C THR A 190 2.44 -12.05 -13.68
N LEU A 191 1.74 -13.12 -14.05
CA LEU A 191 1.91 -13.80 -15.34
C LEU A 191 1.42 -12.93 -16.50
N GLU A 192 0.29 -12.24 -16.33
CA GLU A 192 -0.21 -11.29 -17.34
C GLU A 192 0.79 -10.13 -17.55
N ALA A 193 1.38 -9.61 -16.49
CA ALA A 193 2.42 -8.58 -16.58
C ALA A 193 3.68 -9.11 -17.32
N GLU A 194 4.09 -10.36 -17.09
CA GLU A 194 5.20 -11.01 -17.79
C GLU A 194 4.93 -11.10 -19.30
N GLU A 195 3.71 -11.49 -19.68
CA GLU A 195 3.30 -11.60 -21.10
C GLU A 195 3.28 -10.23 -21.80
N LEU A 196 2.73 -9.20 -21.13
CA LEU A 196 2.70 -7.85 -21.68
C LEU A 196 4.11 -7.31 -21.89
N TRP A 197 4.99 -7.46 -20.90
CA TRP A 197 6.38 -7.03 -21.00
C TRP A 197 7.13 -7.75 -22.13
N ALA A 198 6.92 -9.06 -22.31
CA ALA A 198 7.51 -9.84 -23.40
C ALA A 198 6.99 -9.38 -24.78
N ALA A 199 5.72 -8.97 -24.87
CA ALA A 199 5.12 -8.47 -26.11
C ALA A 199 5.63 -7.07 -26.51
N GLU A 200 6.00 -6.23 -25.54
CA GLU A 200 6.55 -4.89 -25.76
C GLU A 200 8.03 -4.89 -26.15
N GLY A 201 8.65 -6.06 -26.30
CA GLY A 201 10.02 -6.22 -26.78
C GLY A 201 11.07 -6.14 -25.68
N GLY A 202 10.76 -6.61 -24.50
CA GLY A 202 11.75 -6.86 -23.45
C GLY A 202 12.83 -7.81 -23.94
N VAL A 203 14.05 -7.29 -24.13
CA VAL A 203 15.26 -8.02 -24.55
C VAL A 203 15.97 -8.53 -23.32
#